data_a632e81578602f639e7d8c65dad8fc28
#
_entry.id   a632e81578602f639e7d8c65dad8fc28
#
_cell.length_a   1.000
_cell.length_b   1.000
_cell.length_c   1.000
_cell.angle_alpha   90.00
_cell.angle_beta   90.00
_cell.angle_gamma   90.00
#
_symmetry.space_group_name_H-M   'P 1'
#
loop_
_entity.id
_entity.type
_entity.pdbx_description
1 polymer ?
#
loop_
_entity_poly.entity_id
_entity_poly.type
_entity_poly.pdbx_seq_one_letter_code
_entity_poly.pdbx_strand_id
1 'polypeptide(L)'
;MYLLDEPVLRWCGFCLQPWPATLEYFEHKYVQQLSSTCRWCSNEDRAIRARLTRENPKWDWCPCGAVATQIHHCHETGRFVAWTCRRCNLRDRRAYKIGSCIGRVR
;
A
#
# COMPACT_ATOMS: atom_id res chain seq x y z
N MET A 1 -23.97 21.56 -21.87
CA MET A 1 -23.36 21.15 -21.47
C MET A 1 -22.92 20.30 -21.14
N TYR A 2 -22.79 19.93 -21.19
CA TYR A 2 -22.21 19.53 -20.98
C TYR A 2 -21.31 19.00 -20.32
N LEU A 3 -20.58 18.88 -20.61
CA LEU A 3 -19.44 19.02 -19.76
C LEU A 3 -19.64 18.44 -18.41
N LEU A 4 -20.77 18.69 -17.92
CA LEU A 4 -21.16 18.25 -16.60
C LEU A 4 -21.14 16.76 -16.44
N ASP A 5 -21.15 16.06 -17.54
CA ASP A 5 -21.20 14.62 -17.52
C ASP A 5 -19.84 13.96 -17.55
N GLU A 6 -18.78 14.75 -17.68
CA GLU A 6 -17.45 14.19 -17.64
C GLU A 6 -17.05 13.84 -16.21
N PRO A 7 -16.63 12.60 -15.95
CA PRO A 7 -16.24 12.23 -14.61
C PRO A 7 -14.94 12.89 -14.20
N VAL A 8 -14.86 13.25 -12.93
CA VAL A 8 -13.59 13.69 -12.36
C VAL A 8 -12.75 12.46 -12.18
N LEU A 9 -11.53 12.50 -12.66
CA LEU A 9 -10.61 11.38 -12.56
C LEU A 9 -9.64 11.61 -11.42
N ARG A 10 -9.22 10.50 -10.82
CA ARG A 10 -8.22 10.51 -9.77
C ARG A 10 -7.19 9.42 -10.10
N TRP A 11 -5.93 9.76 -10.01
CA TRP A 11 -4.87 8.81 -10.27
C TRP A 11 -4.62 7.94 -9.06
N CYS A 12 -4.55 6.62 -9.28
CA CYS A 12 -4.13 5.71 -8.24
C CYS A 12 -2.62 5.87 -8.06
N GLY A 13 -2.20 6.10 -6.81
CA GLY A 13 -0.77 6.28 -6.52
C GLY A 13 0.03 5.00 -6.66
N PHE A 14 -0.62 3.88 -6.83
CA PHE A 14 0.05 2.59 -6.90
C PHE A 14 0.13 2.05 -8.34
N CYS A 15 -1.01 1.90 -9.02
CA CYS A 15 -0.99 1.39 -10.38
C CYS A 15 -0.79 2.49 -11.42
N LEU A 16 -0.84 3.75 -10.99
CA LEU A 16 -0.63 4.92 -11.83
C LEU A 16 -1.62 5.00 -12.99
N GLN A 17 -2.85 4.54 -12.75
CA GLN A 17 -3.93 4.61 -13.73
C GLN A 17 -4.97 5.60 -13.25
N PRO A 18 -5.60 6.34 -14.18
CA PRO A 18 -6.70 7.22 -13.79
C PRO A 18 -8.01 6.43 -13.69
N TRP A 19 -8.75 6.67 -12.62
CA TRP A 19 -10.05 6.05 -12.39
C TRP A 19 -11.03 7.12 -11.97
N PRO A 20 -12.34 6.93 -12.22
CA PRO A 20 -13.31 7.89 -11.71
C PRO A 20 -13.16 8.09 -10.21
N ALA A 21 -13.22 9.34 -9.76
CA ALA A 21 -13.04 9.69 -8.35
C ALA A 21 -14.34 9.45 -7.58
N THR A 22 -14.72 8.19 -7.46
CA THR A 22 -15.96 7.77 -6.80
C THR A 22 -15.69 6.61 -5.86
N LEU A 23 -16.67 6.34 -5.00
CA LEU A 23 -16.56 5.22 -4.06
C LEU A 23 -16.55 3.86 -4.75
N GLU A 24 -16.94 3.82 -6.02
CA GLU A 24 -16.88 2.59 -6.80
C GLU A 24 -15.43 2.18 -7.05
N TYR A 25 -14.54 3.15 -7.23
CA TYR A 25 -13.15 2.91 -7.59
C TYR A 25 -12.16 3.19 -6.48
N PHE A 26 -12.55 3.99 -5.48
CA PHE A 26 -11.68 4.34 -4.36
C PHE A 26 -12.42 4.18 -3.06
N GLU A 27 -11.72 3.74 -2.02
CA GLU A 27 -12.31 3.64 -0.70
C GLU A 27 -12.33 5.00 -0.02
N HIS A 28 -13.25 5.14 0.92
CA HIS A 28 -13.33 6.31 1.77
C HIS A 28 -12.20 6.23 2.80
N LYS A 29 -11.41 7.26 2.90
CA LYS A 29 -10.34 7.28 3.89
C LYS A 29 -10.68 8.17 5.07
N TYR A 30 -11.11 9.38 4.77
CA TYR A 30 -11.58 10.33 5.78
C TYR A 30 -12.86 10.94 5.27
N VAL A 31 -13.52 11.72 6.13
CA VAL A 31 -14.72 12.42 5.70
C VAL A 31 -14.42 13.22 4.44
N GLN A 32 -15.19 12.97 3.39
CA GLN A 32 -15.07 13.65 2.10
C GLN A 32 -13.71 13.48 1.43
N GLN A 33 -12.96 12.46 1.80
CA GLN A 33 -11.67 12.21 1.17
C GLN A 33 -11.56 10.75 0.74
N LEU A 34 -11.19 10.55 -0.52
CA LEU A 34 -10.97 9.21 -1.06
C LEU A 34 -9.54 8.76 -0.81
N SER A 35 -9.35 7.45 -0.78
CA SER A 35 -8.03 6.87 -0.66
C SER A 35 -7.17 7.26 -1.86
N SER A 36 -5.86 7.29 -1.69
CA SER A 36 -4.94 7.57 -2.78
C SER A 36 -4.68 6.35 -3.66
N THR A 37 -5.22 5.18 -3.27
CA THR A 37 -5.03 3.92 -3.98
C THR A 37 -6.40 3.40 -4.40
N CYS A 38 -6.53 2.95 -5.65
CA CYS A 38 -7.81 2.43 -6.13
C CYS A 38 -8.18 1.14 -5.40
N ARG A 39 -9.47 0.78 -5.44
CA ARG A 39 -9.94 -0.41 -4.71
C ARG A 39 -9.26 -1.69 -5.16
N TRP A 40 -8.97 -1.79 -6.44
CA TRP A 40 -8.30 -2.96 -6.98
C TRP A 40 -6.95 -3.16 -6.30
N CYS A 41 -6.12 -2.10 -6.28
CA CYS A 41 -4.80 -2.18 -5.67
C CYS A 41 -4.90 -2.37 -4.15
N SER A 42 -5.86 -1.74 -3.50
CA SER A 42 -6.07 -1.90 -2.07
C SER A 42 -6.44 -3.34 -1.71
N ASN A 43 -7.34 -3.93 -2.49
CA ASN A 43 -7.77 -5.31 -2.24
C ASN A 43 -6.63 -6.29 -2.46
N GLU A 44 -5.85 -6.06 -3.51
CA GLU A 44 -4.71 -6.92 -3.80
C GLU A 44 -3.67 -6.83 -2.69
N ASP A 45 -3.40 -5.62 -2.20
CA ASP A 45 -2.47 -5.42 -1.10
C ASP A 45 -2.95 -6.12 0.18
N ARG A 46 -4.24 -6.04 0.48
CA ARG A 46 -4.81 -6.71 1.63
C ARG A 46 -4.69 -8.23 1.52
N ALA A 47 -4.91 -8.76 0.33
CA ALA A 47 -4.79 -10.20 0.10
C ALA A 47 -3.36 -10.66 0.31
N ILE A 48 -2.40 -9.90 -0.17
CA ILE A 48 -0.99 -10.21 0.02
C ILE A 48 -0.63 -10.17 1.49
N ARG A 49 -1.05 -9.14 2.20
CA ARG A 49 -0.78 -9.01 3.65
C ARG A 49 -1.38 -10.16 4.44
N ALA A 50 -2.61 -10.54 4.11
CA ALA A 50 -3.28 -11.63 4.81
C ALA A 50 -2.52 -12.95 4.62
N ARG A 51 -2.08 -13.21 3.39
CA ARG A 51 -1.32 -14.41 3.09
C ARG A 51 0.00 -14.42 3.85
N LEU A 52 0.73 -13.30 3.79
CA LEU A 52 2.04 -13.21 4.44
C LEU A 52 1.93 -13.29 5.96
N THR A 53 0.85 -12.76 6.52
CA THR A 53 0.62 -12.86 7.95
C THR A 53 0.41 -14.32 8.38
N ARG A 54 -0.25 -15.10 7.54
CA ARG A 54 -0.42 -16.53 7.84
C ARG A 54 0.89 -17.30 7.71
N GLU A 55 1.74 -16.90 6.75
CA GLU A 55 2.98 -17.62 6.47
C GLU A 55 4.14 -17.20 7.35
N ASN A 56 4.05 -16.02 7.95
CA ASN A 56 5.16 -15.44 8.70
C ASN A 56 4.67 -14.97 10.07
N PRO A 57 4.88 -15.77 11.12
CA PRO A 57 4.47 -15.38 12.48
C PRO A 57 5.05 -14.01 12.84
N LYS A 58 4.25 -13.24 13.57
CA LYS A 58 4.63 -11.89 13.94
C LYS A 58 5.87 -11.89 14.83
N TRP A 59 6.84 -11.04 14.49
CA TRP A 59 8.01 -10.80 15.32
C TRP A 59 7.64 -9.90 16.49
N ASP A 60 8.36 -10.03 17.59
CA ASP A 60 8.17 -9.12 18.72
C ASP A 60 8.78 -7.77 18.44
N TRP A 61 9.90 -7.76 17.72
CA TRP A 61 10.67 -6.54 17.53
C TRP A 61 10.92 -6.23 16.07
N CYS A 62 10.82 -4.94 15.74
CA CYS A 62 11.32 -4.43 14.49
C CYS A 62 12.85 -4.49 14.48
N PRO A 63 13.49 -4.67 13.32
CA PRO A 63 14.96 -4.63 13.26
C PRO A 63 15.59 -3.38 13.88
N CYS A 64 14.84 -2.28 13.99
CA CYS A 64 15.33 -1.05 14.62
C CYS A 64 15.26 -1.08 16.15
N GLY A 65 14.66 -2.12 16.72
CA GLY A 65 14.55 -2.25 18.17
C GLY A 65 13.21 -1.85 18.75
N ALA A 66 12.33 -1.25 17.97
CA ALA A 66 10.98 -0.91 18.42
C ALA A 66 10.08 -2.13 18.31
N VAL A 67 8.90 -2.05 18.94
CA VAL A 67 7.92 -3.14 18.82
C VAL A 67 7.45 -3.24 17.38
N ALA A 68 7.43 -4.46 16.85
CA ALA A 68 6.95 -4.70 15.50
C ALA A 68 5.42 -4.68 15.50
N THR A 69 4.85 -3.90 14.59
CA THR A 69 3.39 -3.75 14.51
C THR A 69 2.83 -3.98 13.11
N GLN A 70 3.68 -3.96 12.10
CA GLN A 70 3.23 -4.01 10.72
C GLN A 70 4.08 -4.98 9.92
N ILE A 71 3.42 -5.69 8.99
CA ILE A 71 4.14 -6.55 8.08
C ILE A 71 4.60 -5.73 6.88
N HIS A 72 5.86 -5.91 6.53
CA HIS A 72 6.48 -5.21 5.42
C HIS A 72 6.76 -6.20 4.30
N HIS A 73 6.34 -5.86 3.10
CA HIS A 73 6.54 -6.73 1.95
C HIS A 73 6.97 -5.92 0.73
N CYS A 74 7.57 -6.60 -0.21
CA CYS A 74 7.96 -5.97 -1.47
C CYS A 74 6.72 -5.80 -2.34
N HIS A 75 6.45 -4.58 -2.77
CA HIS A 75 5.26 -4.30 -3.57
C HIS A 75 5.38 -4.83 -4.99
N GLU A 76 6.57 -5.04 -5.48
CA GLU A 76 6.76 -5.60 -6.82
C GLU A 76 6.57 -7.10 -6.86
N THR A 77 7.08 -7.81 -5.87
CA THR A 77 7.09 -9.27 -5.88
C THR A 77 6.09 -9.90 -4.93
N GLY A 78 5.57 -9.13 -3.98
CA GLY A 78 4.69 -9.63 -2.94
C GLY A 78 5.40 -10.47 -1.90
N ARG A 79 6.72 -10.45 -1.86
CA ARG A 79 7.49 -11.26 -0.92
C ARG A 79 7.60 -10.59 0.44
N PHE A 80 7.61 -11.42 1.46
CA PHE A 80 7.81 -10.94 2.82
C PHE A 80 9.21 -10.36 2.98
N VAL A 81 9.29 -9.21 3.65
CA VAL A 81 10.57 -8.59 3.97
C VAL A 81 10.84 -8.67 5.47
N ALA A 82 9.91 -8.19 6.29
CA ALA A 82 10.11 -8.15 7.73
C ALA A 82 8.83 -7.72 8.44
N TRP A 83 8.79 -7.96 9.75
CA TRP A 83 7.83 -7.31 10.61
C TRP A 83 8.50 -6.06 11.15
N THR A 84 7.86 -4.90 11.00
CA THR A 84 8.48 -3.63 11.33
C THR A 84 7.57 -2.75 12.17
N CYS A 85 8.11 -1.69 12.73
CA CYS A 85 7.30 -0.66 13.34
C CYS A 85 6.80 0.27 12.23
N ARG A 86 5.82 1.09 12.56
CA ARG A 86 5.21 1.97 11.56
C ARG A 86 6.22 2.92 10.94
N ARG A 87 7.12 3.46 11.76
CA ARG A 87 8.14 4.40 11.26
C ARG A 87 9.02 3.77 10.19
N CYS A 88 9.53 2.58 10.46
CA CYS A 88 10.39 1.90 9.50
C CYS A 88 9.63 1.51 8.25
N ASN A 89 8.39 1.07 8.39
CA ASN A 89 7.58 0.69 7.26
C ASN A 89 7.32 1.89 6.33
N LEU A 90 7.03 3.05 6.89
CA LEU A 90 6.81 4.25 6.09
C LEU A 90 8.08 4.71 5.41
N ARG A 91 9.22 4.63 6.11
CA ARG A 91 10.50 4.99 5.52
C ARG A 91 10.83 4.10 4.34
N ASP A 92 10.62 2.82 4.50
CA ASP A 92 10.94 1.86 3.44
C ASP A 92 10.01 1.99 2.26
N ARG A 93 8.75 2.38 2.48
CA ARG A 93 7.84 2.64 1.38
C ARG A 93 8.35 3.75 0.48
N ARG A 94 8.95 4.79 1.06
CA ARG A 94 9.53 5.87 0.27
C ARG A 94 10.70 5.38 -0.55
N ALA A 95 11.51 4.51 0.02
CA ALA A 95 12.64 3.93 -0.69
C ALA A 95 12.20 3.14 -1.90
N TYR A 96 11.08 2.42 -1.79
CA TYR A 96 10.58 1.62 -2.90
C TYR A 96 10.14 2.47 -4.09
N LYS A 97 9.68 3.68 -3.83
CA LYS A 97 9.28 4.57 -4.93
C LYS A 97 10.48 5.03 -5.74
N ILE A 98 11.65 5.02 -5.12
CA ILE A 98 12.87 5.49 -5.74
C ILE A 98 13.67 4.34 -6.30
N GLY A 99 13.71 3.25 -5.57
CA GLY A 99 14.55 2.12 -5.92
C GLY A 99 13.79 0.82 -5.93
N SER A 100 14.48 -0.22 -6.33
CA SER A 100 13.95 -1.55 -6.41
C SER A 100 13.84 -2.21 -5.04
N CYS A 101 12.82 -3.03 -4.86
CA CYS A 101 12.70 -3.89 -3.69
C CYS A 101 13.88 -4.84 -3.57
N ILE A 102 14.48 -5.18 -4.69
CA ILE A 102 15.60 -6.11 -4.73
C ILE A 102 16.75 -5.61 -3.86
N GLY A 103 17.02 -4.33 -3.89
CA GLY A 103 18.09 -3.76 -3.10
C GLY A 103 17.81 -3.78 -1.60
N ARG A 104 16.55 -3.96 -1.22
CA ARG A 104 16.14 -3.95 0.19
C ARG A 104 16.09 -5.34 0.79
N VAL A 105 15.91 -6.32 -0.02
CA VAL A 105 15.70 -7.70 0.44
C VAL A 105 16.99 -8.36 0.90
N ARG A 106 18.11 -7.87 0.45
CA ARG A 106 19.39 -8.43 0.82
C ARG A 106 19.75 -8.23 2.30
#